data_7f97452205a92a603905de98a1ba8be2
#
_entry.id   7f97452205a92a603905de98a1ba8be2
#
_cell.length_a   1.000
_cell.length_b   1.000
_cell.length_c   1.000
_cell.angle_alpha   90.00
_cell.angle_beta   90.00
_cell.angle_gamma   90.00
#
_symmetry.space_group_name_H-M   'P 1'
#
loop_
_entity.id
_entity.type
_entity.pdbx_description
1 polymer ?
#
loop_
_entity_poly.entity_id
_entity_poly.type
_entity_poly.pdbx_seq_one_letter_code
_entity_poly.pdbx_strand_id
1 'polypeptide(L)'
;FGHPAKDMTLSEAAMIAGIIPAPSAWDPAISPDKAKERWERVLGLMVEDGWVSQADADAAVFPETIDPDSLNRESMQGTNGYLIAHIKQELVNSGAFFEDQITQGGLRITTTIVKERQDEAVAAAQTMNSVNGWDPAHQHVALSSIDPNTGEILAEYGGPDYEQRQQNAVTQDIAMAGSAFKPFALLANARQGGTVNDTYSGASPQTFPGLVEPVTNDGGYSFGNVTLVKATAYSMNTPYVALNRDIGPETTMQAAVDAGIPQETLGLNDQLLNVLGSASPHNIDLATAYATIANGGQRVEPHIVRQVTNSGGSNKLYETTVAPTRVFEAEEVSSIMPALEAVTTGEGTADSVAGALRGFTTAGKTGTSSDQLSAQFVGFVPNMVTAVSMYQSDDDGNSVPLENIGGLDQFHGGDWPVDVWTNYMQNATKSLTEKDFTWIVKSNRNSKNNAPSSVPAPTQEPTQEASNPEPTYEPTRAPEPEPTQTATPGNGGGNGGGGNGGGNGGGGNGGGNGGGGNGGGNGGGGNGGGNGGGGGGGGGANPGAAGGN
;
A
#
# COMPACT_ATOMS: atom_id res chain seq x y z
N PHE A 1 2.96 13.73 -35.53
CA PHE A 1 3.08 12.91 -36.75
C PHE A 1 3.45 11.44 -36.44
N GLY A 2 3.79 11.06 -35.21
CA GLY A 2 4.06 9.67 -34.82
C GLY A 2 5.42 9.10 -35.24
N HIS A 3 6.33 9.92 -35.71
CA HIS A 3 7.70 9.54 -36.06
C HIS A 3 8.74 10.56 -35.58
N PRO A 4 10.03 10.19 -35.50
CA PRO A 4 11.08 11.11 -35.07
C PRO A 4 11.27 12.33 -35.99
N ALA A 5 11.66 13.47 -35.42
CA ALA A 5 11.87 14.72 -36.18
C ALA A 5 12.86 14.60 -37.37
N LYS A 6 13.82 13.67 -37.30
CA LYS A 6 14.77 13.39 -38.40
C LYS A 6 14.10 12.80 -39.65
N ASP A 7 12.93 12.23 -39.52
CA ASP A 7 12.17 11.59 -40.59
C ASP A 7 11.04 12.48 -41.11
N MET A 8 11.00 13.75 -40.64
CA MET A 8 10.00 14.76 -41.01
C MET A 8 10.04 15.10 -42.50
N THR A 9 8.90 15.12 -43.12
CA THR A 9 8.74 15.53 -44.53
C THR A 9 8.74 17.05 -44.67
N LEU A 10 8.93 17.55 -45.90
CA LEU A 10 8.79 18.97 -46.22
C LEU A 10 7.42 19.52 -45.77
N SER A 11 6.37 18.76 -46.02
CA SER A 11 5.01 19.17 -45.72
C SER A 11 4.77 19.31 -44.21
N GLU A 12 5.25 18.37 -43.43
CA GLU A 12 5.17 18.41 -41.96
C GLU A 12 5.99 19.52 -41.35
N ALA A 13 7.21 19.75 -41.88
CA ALA A 13 8.06 20.86 -41.46
C ALA A 13 7.41 22.22 -41.75
N ALA A 14 6.78 22.36 -42.93
CA ALA A 14 6.06 23.60 -43.30
C ALA A 14 4.83 23.84 -42.40
N MET A 15 4.11 22.79 -42.02
CA MET A 15 2.97 22.91 -41.09
C MET A 15 3.41 23.34 -39.70
N ILE A 16 4.44 22.72 -39.12
CA ILE A 16 4.99 23.13 -37.83
C ILE A 16 5.43 24.60 -37.88
N ALA A 17 6.23 24.98 -38.88
CA ALA A 17 6.68 26.37 -39.02
C ALA A 17 5.50 27.36 -39.15
N GLY A 18 4.42 26.95 -39.82
CA GLY A 18 3.21 27.74 -40.01
C GLY A 18 2.43 28.05 -38.75
N ILE A 19 2.39 27.12 -37.78
CA ILE A 19 1.61 27.25 -36.54
C ILE A 19 2.40 27.83 -35.37
N ILE A 20 3.74 27.99 -35.45
CA ILE A 20 4.60 28.52 -34.38
C ILE A 20 4.03 29.80 -33.72
N PRO A 21 3.50 30.81 -34.49
CA PRO A 21 3.06 32.06 -33.87
C PRO A 21 1.85 31.92 -32.92
N ALA A 22 1.04 30.87 -33.06
CA ALA A 22 -0.11 30.61 -32.20
C ALA A 22 -0.44 29.09 -32.18
N PRO A 23 0.43 28.24 -31.62
CA PRO A 23 0.38 26.81 -31.80
C PRO A 23 -0.95 26.20 -31.27
N SER A 24 -1.44 26.63 -30.11
CA SER A 24 -2.71 26.15 -29.57
C SER A 24 -3.94 26.60 -30.34
N ALA A 25 -3.93 27.83 -30.91
CA ALA A 25 -5.07 28.37 -31.66
C ALA A 25 -5.11 27.87 -33.12
N TRP A 26 -3.93 27.50 -33.67
CA TRP A 26 -3.77 27.02 -35.05
C TRP A 26 -3.43 25.54 -35.12
N ASP A 27 -3.65 24.83 -34.02
CA ASP A 27 -3.54 23.36 -33.99
C ASP A 27 -4.48 22.77 -35.06
N PRO A 28 -4.00 21.88 -35.93
CA PRO A 28 -4.85 21.24 -36.96
C PRO A 28 -6.05 20.49 -36.39
N ALA A 29 -5.98 19.98 -35.16
CA ALA A 29 -7.11 19.34 -34.49
C ALA A 29 -8.20 20.35 -34.05
N ILE A 30 -7.81 21.62 -33.80
CA ILE A 30 -8.73 22.69 -33.33
C ILE A 30 -9.18 23.58 -34.50
N SER A 31 -8.26 23.95 -35.38
CA SER A 31 -8.48 24.90 -36.47
C SER A 31 -7.83 24.41 -37.76
N PRO A 32 -8.34 23.32 -38.38
CA PRO A 32 -7.72 22.69 -39.56
C PRO A 32 -7.56 23.65 -40.75
N ASP A 33 -8.57 24.48 -41.01
CA ASP A 33 -8.53 25.46 -42.12
C ASP A 33 -7.44 26.50 -41.89
N LYS A 34 -7.27 26.95 -40.65
CA LYS A 34 -6.23 27.93 -40.32
C LYS A 34 -4.84 27.32 -40.37
N ALA A 35 -4.67 26.10 -39.89
CA ALA A 35 -3.43 25.36 -40.00
C ALA A 35 -3.02 25.17 -41.48
N LYS A 36 -3.98 24.85 -42.34
CA LYS A 36 -3.77 24.69 -43.77
C LYS A 36 -3.39 26.02 -44.46
N GLU A 37 -4.10 27.12 -44.17
CA GLU A 37 -3.76 28.45 -44.65
C GLU A 37 -2.30 28.83 -44.30
N ARG A 38 -1.90 28.53 -43.06
CA ARG A 38 -0.54 28.81 -42.57
C ARG A 38 0.50 27.93 -43.25
N TRP A 39 0.21 26.66 -43.45
CA TRP A 39 1.02 25.70 -44.16
C TRP A 39 1.26 26.13 -45.63
N GLU A 40 0.18 26.50 -46.36
CA GLU A 40 0.27 27.01 -47.74
C GLU A 40 1.13 28.28 -47.82
N ARG A 41 0.98 29.17 -46.85
CA ARG A 41 1.80 30.38 -46.76
C ARG A 41 3.29 30.07 -46.60
N VAL A 42 3.64 29.12 -45.74
CA VAL A 42 5.06 28.74 -45.56
C VAL A 42 5.64 28.14 -46.82
N LEU A 43 4.92 27.22 -47.48
CA LEU A 43 5.37 26.64 -48.75
C LEU A 43 5.57 27.74 -49.83
N GLY A 44 4.63 28.71 -49.93
CA GLY A 44 4.77 29.85 -50.85
C GLY A 44 6.01 30.68 -50.59
N LEU A 45 6.30 31.01 -49.33
CA LEU A 45 7.53 31.74 -48.95
C LEU A 45 8.81 30.95 -49.26
N MET A 46 8.79 29.62 -49.04
CA MET A 46 9.95 28.77 -49.37
C MET A 46 10.22 28.71 -50.88
N VAL A 47 9.18 28.83 -51.73
CA VAL A 47 9.34 28.93 -53.18
C VAL A 47 9.87 30.31 -53.56
N GLU A 48 9.32 31.40 -52.99
CA GLU A 48 9.79 32.78 -53.23
C GLU A 48 11.27 32.95 -52.89
N ASP A 49 11.74 32.36 -51.81
CA ASP A 49 13.13 32.41 -51.35
C ASP A 49 14.04 31.38 -52.04
N GLY A 50 13.48 30.55 -52.93
CA GLY A 50 14.23 29.55 -53.71
C GLY A 50 14.72 28.34 -52.91
N TRP A 51 14.11 28.06 -51.76
CA TRP A 51 14.44 26.91 -50.90
C TRP A 51 13.80 25.62 -51.40
N VAL A 52 12.64 25.73 -52.05
CA VAL A 52 11.85 24.64 -52.62
C VAL A 52 11.43 25.00 -54.04
N SER A 53 11.39 24.03 -54.95
CA SER A 53 10.85 24.26 -56.28
C SER A 53 9.33 24.41 -56.26
N GLN A 54 8.76 25.17 -57.23
CA GLN A 54 7.29 25.25 -57.38
C GLN A 54 6.67 23.89 -57.54
N ALA A 55 7.31 22.98 -58.27
CA ALA A 55 6.81 21.62 -58.52
C ALA A 55 6.73 20.79 -57.20
N ASP A 56 7.70 20.94 -56.31
CA ASP A 56 7.71 20.25 -55.02
C ASP A 56 6.65 20.83 -54.06
N ALA A 57 6.46 22.16 -54.10
CA ALA A 57 5.43 22.83 -53.31
C ALA A 57 3.99 22.42 -53.80
N ASP A 58 3.77 22.34 -55.10
CA ASP A 58 2.51 21.93 -55.71
C ASP A 58 2.21 20.44 -55.46
N ALA A 59 3.25 19.62 -55.29
CA ALA A 59 3.13 18.19 -54.97
C ALA A 59 2.91 17.92 -53.48
N ALA A 60 3.16 18.93 -52.62
CA ALA A 60 3.00 18.77 -51.18
C ALA A 60 1.51 18.56 -50.81
N VAL A 61 1.27 17.61 -49.91
CA VAL A 61 -0.06 17.33 -49.40
C VAL A 61 -0.08 17.79 -47.93
N PHE A 62 -1.18 18.44 -47.52
CA PHE A 62 -1.35 18.83 -46.13
C PHE A 62 -1.29 17.58 -45.22
N PRO A 63 -0.37 17.55 -44.23
CA PRO A 63 -0.11 16.32 -43.49
C PRO A 63 -1.25 15.97 -42.52
N GLU A 64 -1.49 14.67 -42.36
CA GLU A 64 -2.36 14.15 -41.28
C GLU A 64 -1.62 14.23 -39.95
N THR A 65 -2.37 14.53 -38.89
CA THR A 65 -1.84 14.56 -37.52
C THR A 65 -2.49 13.45 -36.69
N ILE A 66 -1.73 12.90 -35.75
CA ILE A 66 -2.25 11.98 -34.75
C ILE A 66 -3.00 12.80 -33.72
N ASP A 67 -4.18 12.35 -33.33
CA ASP A 67 -4.91 12.91 -32.20
C ASP A 67 -4.08 12.72 -30.91
N PRO A 68 -3.62 13.79 -30.24
CA PRO A 68 -2.84 13.69 -29.01
C PRO A 68 -3.58 12.91 -27.91
N ASP A 69 -4.92 13.06 -27.85
CA ASP A 69 -5.73 12.37 -26.86
C ASP A 69 -5.74 10.85 -27.06
N SER A 70 -5.63 10.39 -28.33
CA SER A 70 -5.55 8.95 -28.61
C SER A 70 -4.27 8.33 -28.08
N LEU A 71 -3.13 9.03 -28.20
CA LEU A 71 -1.84 8.56 -27.68
C LEU A 71 -1.79 8.54 -26.16
N ASN A 72 -2.36 9.56 -25.53
CA ASN A 72 -2.40 9.64 -24.06
C ASN A 72 -3.41 8.66 -23.46
N ARG A 73 -4.54 8.43 -24.13
CA ARG A 73 -5.57 7.49 -23.67
C ARG A 73 -5.06 6.06 -23.65
N GLU A 74 -4.43 5.58 -24.73
CA GLU A 74 -3.90 4.22 -24.77
C GLU A 74 -2.88 3.94 -23.66
N SER A 75 -2.06 4.95 -23.28
CA SER A 75 -1.04 4.79 -22.24
C SER A 75 -1.61 4.79 -20.82
N MET A 76 -2.74 5.49 -20.58
CA MET A 76 -3.36 5.62 -19.26
C MET A 76 -4.52 4.66 -19.03
N GLN A 77 -4.90 3.85 -20.04
CA GLN A 77 -5.98 2.88 -19.91
C GLN A 77 -5.56 1.64 -19.11
N GLY A 78 -6.55 1.00 -18.50
CA GLY A 78 -6.39 -0.25 -17.79
C GLY A 78 -5.36 -0.15 -16.65
N THR A 79 -4.66 -1.25 -16.43
CA THR A 79 -3.69 -1.37 -15.32
C THR A 79 -2.42 -0.54 -15.53
N ASN A 80 -2.07 -0.19 -16.77
CA ASN A 80 -0.86 0.58 -17.07
C ASN A 80 -0.93 2.03 -16.55
N GLY A 81 -2.13 2.60 -16.45
CA GLY A 81 -2.32 3.95 -15.93
C GLY A 81 -1.78 4.12 -14.51
N TYR A 82 -1.94 3.11 -13.66
CA TYR A 82 -1.39 3.11 -12.29
C TYR A 82 0.14 3.15 -12.28
N LEU A 83 0.79 2.34 -13.13
CA LEU A 83 2.25 2.33 -13.25
C LEU A 83 2.78 3.69 -13.72
N ILE A 84 2.14 4.28 -14.73
CA ILE A 84 2.54 5.59 -15.26
C ILE A 84 2.37 6.68 -14.21
N ALA A 85 1.26 6.66 -13.46
CA ALA A 85 1.02 7.60 -12.37
C ALA A 85 2.06 7.45 -11.25
N HIS A 86 2.38 6.21 -10.85
CA HIS A 86 3.41 5.93 -9.84
C HIS A 86 4.80 6.39 -10.30
N ILE A 87 5.19 6.09 -11.54
CA ILE A 87 6.46 6.55 -12.12
C ILE A 87 6.58 8.08 -12.11
N LYS A 88 5.51 8.79 -12.52
CA LYS A 88 5.48 10.26 -12.48
C LYS A 88 5.64 10.78 -11.06
N GLN A 89 4.90 10.19 -10.12
CA GLN A 89 4.95 10.59 -8.72
C GLN A 89 6.34 10.38 -8.10
N GLU A 90 6.98 9.22 -8.37
CA GLU A 90 8.34 8.95 -7.90
C GLU A 90 9.34 9.95 -8.44
N LEU A 91 9.29 10.26 -9.74
CA LEU A 91 10.19 11.23 -10.36
C LEU A 91 10.01 12.66 -9.83
N VAL A 92 8.76 13.07 -9.59
CA VAL A 92 8.46 14.38 -8.96
C VAL A 92 8.94 14.41 -7.52
N ASN A 93 8.65 13.36 -6.74
CA ASN A 93 9.07 13.25 -5.34
C ASN A 93 10.59 13.20 -5.16
N SER A 94 11.32 12.67 -6.15
CA SER A 94 12.79 12.68 -6.15
C SER A 94 13.39 14.08 -6.22
N GLY A 95 12.59 15.09 -6.63
CA GLY A 95 13.05 16.47 -6.88
C GLY A 95 13.91 16.62 -8.12
N ALA A 96 14.13 15.56 -8.91
CA ALA A 96 14.95 15.60 -10.11
C ALA A 96 14.20 16.18 -11.32
N PHE A 97 12.86 16.09 -11.32
CA PHE A 97 12.02 16.55 -12.42
C PHE A 97 10.78 17.29 -11.91
N PHE A 98 10.33 18.27 -12.70
CA PHE A 98 8.99 18.82 -12.59
C PHE A 98 8.04 18.06 -13.52
N GLU A 99 6.76 18.10 -13.24
CA GLU A 99 5.74 17.34 -13.98
C GLU A 99 5.71 17.68 -15.49
N ASP A 100 5.84 18.96 -15.83
CA ASP A 100 5.91 19.43 -17.22
C ASP A 100 7.16 18.93 -17.96
N GLN A 101 8.28 18.75 -17.28
CA GLN A 101 9.49 18.14 -17.87
C GLN A 101 9.27 16.67 -18.19
N ILE A 102 8.52 15.94 -17.34
CA ILE A 102 8.20 14.53 -17.58
C ILE A 102 7.24 14.39 -18.75
N THR A 103 6.22 15.25 -18.84
CA THR A 103 5.18 15.16 -19.87
C THR A 103 5.60 15.70 -21.23
N GLN A 104 6.47 16.70 -21.27
CA GLN A 104 6.87 17.42 -22.50
C GLN A 104 8.32 17.19 -22.90
N GLY A 105 9.13 16.62 -22.00
CA GLY A 105 10.59 16.60 -22.14
C GLY A 105 11.15 15.53 -23.09
N GLY A 106 10.35 14.67 -23.68
CA GLY A 106 10.81 13.57 -24.55
C GLY A 106 11.79 12.64 -23.83
N LEU A 107 11.54 12.33 -22.58
CA LEU A 107 12.37 11.49 -21.74
C LEU A 107 12.19 9.99 -22.09
N ARG A 108 13.26 9.22 -21.89
CA ARG A 108 13.20 7.76 -21.84
C ARG A 108 13.34 7.33 -20.40
N ILE A 109 12.28 6.76 -19.85
CA ILE A 109 12.22 6.26 -18.49
C ILE A 109 12.34 4.74 -18.54
N THR A 110 13.38 4.20 -17.92
CA THR A 110 13.55 2.76 -17.73
C THR A 110 13.07 2.42 -16.34
N THR A 111 12.06 1.57 -16.26
CA THR A 111 11.46 1.12 -14.99
C THR A 111 12.12 -0.16 -14.48
N THR A 112 11.79 -0.52 -13.26
CA THR A 112 12.17 -1.78 -12.63
C THR A 112 11.19 -2.91 -12.95
N ILE A 113 10.02 -2.56 -13.49
CA ILE A 113 8.95 -3.50 -13.84
C ILE A 113 9.45 -4.55 -14.83
N VAL A 114 9.22 -5.80 -14.49
CA VAL A 114 9.50 -6.95 -15.35
C VAL A 114 8.20 -7.34 -16.04
N LYS A 115 8.14 -7.13 -17.36
CA LYS A 115 6.88 -7.29 -18.12
C LYS A 115 6.18 -8.61 -17.85
N GLU A 116 6.90 -9.72 -17.90
CA GLU A 116 6.33 -11.06 -17.68
C GLU A 116 5.73 -11.19 -16.27
N ARG A 117 6.37 -10.61 -15.26
CA ARG A 117 5.85 -10.60 -13.88
C ARG A 117 4.66 -9.67 -13.75
N GLN A 118 4.67 -8.54 -14.45
CA GLN A 118 3.54 -7.61 -14.49
C GLN A 118 2.30 -8.28 -15.10
N ASP A 119 2.48 -8.96 -16.23
CA ASP A 119 1.39 -9.69 -16.90
C ASP A 119 0.81 -10.77 -15.95
N GLU A 120 1.65 -11.49 -15.22
CA GLU A 120 1.23 -12.50 -14.24
C GLU A 120 0.54 -11.88 -13.00
N ALA A 121 0.97 -10.70 -12.55
CA ALA A 121 0.32 -10.01 -11.45
C ALA A 121 -1.11 -9.57 -11.82
N VAL A 122 -1.28 -9.03 -13.03
CA VAL A 122 -2.59 -8.67 -13.58
C VAL A 122 -3.46 -9.92 -13.71
N ALA A 123 -2.93 -11.00 -14.29
CA ALA A 123 -3.67 -12.24 -14.47
C ALA A 123 -4.10 -12.85 -13.12
N ALA A 124 -3.22 -12.86 -12.12
CA ALA A 124 -3.51 -13.38 -10.80
C ALA A 124 -4.59 -12.57 -10.07
N ALA A 125 -4.48 -11.23 -10.08
CA ALA A 125 -5.48 -10.36 -9.46
C ALA A 125 -6.86 -10.48 -10.14
N GLN A 126 -6.89 -10.60 -11.46
CA GLN A 126 -8.12 -10.73 -12.25
C GLN A 126 -8.81 -12.08 -12.08
N THR A 127 -8.18 -13.09 -11.46
CA THR A 127 -8.88 -14.35 -11.12
C THR A 127 -10.08 -14.10 -10.23
N MET A 128 -10.05 -13.05 -9.42
CA MET A 128 -11.15 -12.65 -8.56
C MET A 128 -12.44 -12.32 -9.34
N ASN A 129 -12.33 -11.84 -10.57
CA ASN A 129 -13.50 -11.54 -11.42
C ASN A 129 -14.37 -12.78 -11.72
N SER A 130 -13.83 -13.98 -11.51
CA SER A 130 -14.55 -15.26 -11.68
C SER A 130 -15.14 -15.78 -10.36
N VAL A 131 -14.88 -15.10 -9.25
CA VAL A 131 -15.35 -15.52 -7.92
C VAL A 131 -16.77 -15.03 -7.71
N ASN A 132 -17.66 -15.93 -7.32
CA ASN A 132 -19.05 -15.57 -7.06
C ASN A 132 -19.14 -14.54 -5.91
N GLY A 133 -19.91 -13.48 -6.09
CA GLY A 133 -20.05 -12.40 -5.11
C GLY A 133 -18.92 -11.36 -5.14
N TRP A 134 -17.93 -11.49 -6.05
CA TRP A 134 -16.93 -10.45 -6.27
C TRP A 134 -17.49 -9.34 -7.14
N ASP A 135 -17.41 -8.11 -6.65
CA ASP A 135 -17.79 -6.88 -7.36
C ASP A 135 -16.56 -5.95 -7.50
N PRO A 136 -15.93 -5.87 -8.67
CA PRO A 136 -14.73 -5.06 -8.87
C PRO A 136 -14.96 -3.54 -8.77
N ALA A 137 -16.20 -3.07 -8.67
CA ALA A 137 -16.51 -1.67 -8.42
C ALA A 137 -16.25 -1.28 -6.96
N HIS A 138 -16.47 -2.20 -6.03
CA HIS A 138 -16.39 -1.95 -4.60
C HIS A 138 -15.31 -2.77 -3.89
N GLN A 139 -14.93 -3.92 -4.47
CA GLN A 139 -13.93 -4.82 -3.91
C GLN A 139 -12.60 -4.68 -4.66
N HIS A 140 -11.55 -4.51 -3.91
CA HIS A 140 -10.24 -4.14 -4.43
C HIS A 140 -9.19 -5.20 -4.12
N VAL A 141 -8.32 -5.43 -5.09
CA VAL A 141 -7.08 -6.18 -4.93
C VAL A 141 -5.92 -5.22 -5.13
N ALA A 142 -5.00 -5.18 -4.19
CA ALA A 142 -3.68 -4.60 -4.37
C ALA A 142 -2.65 -5.71 -4.37
N LEU A 143 -1.72 -5.69 -5.33
CA LEU A 143 -0.59 -6.61 -5.36
C LEU A 143 0.68 -5.83 -5.70
N SER A 144 1.70 -5.94 -4.84
CA SER A 144 3.05 -5.46 -5.12
C SER A 144 4.08 -6.55 -4.92
N SER A 145 5.07 -6.60 -5.81
CA SER A 145 6.16 -7.57 -5.75
C SER A 145 7.50 -6.85 -5.84
N ILE A 146 8.39 -7.09 -4.86
CA ILE A 146 9.64 -6.36 -4.67
C ILE A 146 10.82 -7.35 -4.64
N ASP A 147 11.95 -6.97 -5.26
CA ASP A 147 13.24 -7.60 -4.98
C ASP A 147 13.79 -7.07 -3.65
N PRO A 148 13.88 -7.90 -2.60
CA PRO A 148 14.30 -7.45 -1.27
C PRO A 148 15.74 -6.94 -1.22
N ASN A 149 16.60 -7.31 -2.18
CA ASN A 149 18.01 -6.92 -2.20
C ASN A 149 18.23 -5.52 -2.78
N THR A 150 17.37 -5.12 -3.72
CA THR A 150 17.51 -3.86 -4.47
C THR A 150 16.41 -2.86 -4.20
N GLY A 151 15.26 -3.27 -3.67
CA GLY A 151 14.06 -2.44 -3.55
C GLY A 151 13.30 -2.26 -4.87
N GLU A 152 13.74 -2.89 -5.96
CA GLU A 152 13.07 -2.78 -7.25
C GLU A 152 11.65 -3.35 -7.20
N ILE A 153 10.66 -2.55 -7.57
CA ILE A 153 9.29 -3.01 -7.76
C ILE A 153 9.23 -3.77 -9.08
N LEU A 154 9.02 -5.07 -8.99
CA LEU A 154 9.07 -6.01 -10.13
C LEU A 154 7.73 -6.11 -10.85
N ALA A 155 6.64 -5.94 -10.11
CA ALA A 155 5.26 -5.91 -10.58
C ALA A 155 4.37 -5.17 -9.60
N GLU A 156 3.31 -4.53 -10.12
CA GLU A 156 2.33 -3.78 -9.35
C GLU A 156 0.95 -3.87 -10.00
N TYR A 157 -0.05 -4.25 -9.22
CA TYR A 157 -1.45 -4.18 -9.63
C TYR A 157 -2.22 -3.24 -8.71
N GLY A 158 -2.46 -2.02 -9.17
CA GLY A 158 -3.16 -0.96 -8.42
C GLY A 158 -4.67 -0.88 -8.68
N GLY A 159 -5.18 -1.74 -9.57
CA GLY A 159 -6.60 -1.78 -9.93
C GLY A 159 -6.83 -2.23 -11.38
N PRO A 160 -8.08 -2.49 -11.76
CA PRO A 160 -8.40 -3.01 -13.10
C PRO A 160 -8.31 -1.96 -14.21
N ASP A 161 -8.67 -0.71 -13.91
CA ASP A 161 -8.73 0.35 -14.92
C ASP A 161 -8.57 1.74 -14.28
N TYR A 162 -7.47 2.41 -14.62
CA TYR A 162 -7.12 3.73 -14.11
C TYR A 162 -8.10 4.82 -14.55
N GLU A 163 -8.73 4.70 -15.72
CA GLU A 163 -9.72 5.68 -16.18
C GLU A 163 -11.00 5.65 -15.33
N GLN A 164 -11.36 4.49 -14.79
CA GLN A 164 -12.52 4.34 -13.92
C GLN A 164 -12.23 4.73 -12.48
N ARG A 165 -11.05 4.38 -11.97
CA ARG A 165 -10.61 4.70 -10.61
C ARG A 165 -9.12 5.03 -10.63
N GLN A 166 -8.79 6.31 -10.44
CA GLN A 166 -7.39 6.77 -10.49
C GLN A 166 -6.61 6.46 -9.21
N GLN A 167 -7.30 6.21 -8.11
CA GLN A 167 -6.66 5.90 -6.83
C GLN A 167 -6.00 4.51 -6.88
N ASN A 168 -4.68 4.49 -6.72
CA ASN A 168 -3.86 3.28 -6.79
C ASN A 168 -3.99 2.47 -5.50
N ALA A 169 -4.47 1.23 -5.60
CA ALA A 169 -4.67 0.35 -4.45
C ALA A 169 -3.35 -0.05 -3.76
N VAL A 170 -2.21 0.04 -4.43
CA VAL A 170 -0.90 -0.32 -3.87
C VAL A 170 -0.28 0.82 -3.08
N THR A 171 -0.39 2.07 -3.57
CA THR A 171 0.37 3.22 -3.06
C THR A 171 -0.48 4.31 -2.41
N GLN A 172 -1.81 4.26 -2.56
CA GLN A 172 -2.71 5.31 -2.09
C GLN A 172 -3.85 4.80 -1.21
N ASP A 173 -4.33 3.58 -1.43
CA ASP A 173 -5.30 2.99 -0.53
C ASP A 173 -4.63 2.49 0.74
N ILE A 174 -5.38 2.52 1.82
CA ILE A 174 -4.95 2.01 3.11
C ILE A 174 -5.86 0.86 3.53
N ALA A 175 -5.27 -0.16 4.13
CA ALA A 175 -6.02 -1.28 4.67
C ALA A 175 -5.38 -1.77 5.97
N MET A 176 -6.21 -2.11 6.97
CA MET A 176 -5.70 -2.60 8.26
C MET A 176 -4.82 -3.84 8.04
N ALA A 177 -3.63 -3.83 8.61
CA ALA A 177 -2.68 -4.93 8.49
C ALA A 177 -3.18 -6.22 9.13
N GLY A 178 -4.02 -6.10 10.18
CA GLY A 178 -4.46 -7.25 10.94
C GLY A 178 -3.26 -8.07 11.44
N SER A 179 -3.41 -9.37 11.46
CA SER A 179 -2.35 -10.29 11.92
C SER A 179 -1.06 -10.25 11.08
N ALA A 180 -1.01 -9.57 9.94
CA ALA A 180 0.25 -9.34 9.22
C ALA A 180 1.20 -8.40 10.00
N PHE A 181 0.74 -7.76 11.06
CA PHE A 181 1.57 -6.94 11.95
C PHE A 181 2.36 -7.76 12.98
N LYS A 182 1.95 -9.00 13.29
CA LYS A 182 2.56 -9.85 14.33
C LYS A 182 4.06 -10.12 14.18
N PRO A 183 4.67 -10.25 12.97
CA PRO A 183 6.10 -10.44 12.84
C PRO A 183 6.95 -9.35 13.45
N PHE A 184 6.44 -8.11 13.54
CA PHE A 184 7.17 -7.00 14.17
C PHE A 184 7.34 -7.21 15.69
N ALA A 185 6.37 -7.85 16.36
CA ALA A 185 6.53 -8.27 17.75
C ALA A 185 7.59 -9.38 17.90
N LEU A 186 7.73 -10.29 16.93
CA LEU A 186 8.81 -11.28 16.94
C LEU A 186 10.18 -10.64 16.78
N LEU A 187 10.32 -9.64 15.90
CA LEU A 187 11.57 -8.87 15.73
C LEU A 187 11.91 -8.10 17.01
N ALA A 188 10.93 -7.43 17.63
CA ALA A 188 11.11 -6.74 18.89
C ALA A 188 11.52 -7.70 20.03
N ASN A 189 10.90 -8.89 20.10
CA ASN A 189 11.27 -9.94 21.03
C ASN A 189 12.71 -10.44 20.82
N ALA A 190 13.09 -10.66 19.55
CA ALA A 190 14.44 -11.11 19.21
C ALA A 190 15.52 -10.09 19.61
N ARG A 191 15.28 -8.79 19.43
CA ARG A 191 16.15 -7.70 19.91
C ARG A 191 16.34 -7.71 21.40
N GLN A 192 15.34 -8.14 22.16
CA GLN A 192 15.39 -8.27 23.62
C GLN A 192 15.95 -9.61 24.08
N GLY A 193 16.43 -10.47 23.13
CA GLY A 193 17.03 -11.76 23.40
C GLY A 193 16.04 -12.91 23.58
N GLY A 194 14.73 -12.66 23.31
CA GLY A 194 13.70 -13.69 23.27
C GLY A 194 13.82 -14.59 22.03
N THR A 195 13.05 -15.66 21.98
CA THR A 195 13.08 -16.65 20.91
C THR A 195 11.68 -17.08 20.49
N VAL A 196 11.54 -17.63 19.28
CA VAL A 196 10.26 -18.19 18.81
C VAL A 196 9.84 -19.49 19.54
N ASN A 197 10.72 -20.04 20.39
CA ASN A 197 10.42 -21.17 21.27
C ASN A 197 9.83 -20.74 22.62
N ASP A 198 9.80 -19.44 22.90
CA ASP A 198 9.14 -18.92 24.09
C ASP A 198 7.67 -19.28 24.05
N THR A 199 7.11 -19.61 25.23
CA THR A 199 5.77 -20.15 25.32
C THR A 199 4.82 -19.21 26.05
N TYR A 200 3.64 -19.06 25.47
CA TYR A 200 2.54 -18.27 26.01
C TYR A 200 1.25 -19.08 26.07
N SER A 201 0.32 -18.67 26.94
CA SER A 201 -1.00 -19.28 26.99
C SER A 201 -1.79 -18.97 25.73
N GLY A 202 -2.27 -20.01 25.04
CA GLY A 202 -3.22 -19.92 23.94
C GLY A 202 -4.67 -20.00 24.37
N ALA A 203 -4.97 -19.88 25.67
CA ALA A 203 -6.35 -19.88 26.17
C ALA A 203 -7.16 -18.74 25.53
N SER A 204 -8.43 -19.01 25.21
CA SER A 204 -9.35 -18.05 24.60
C SER A 204 -10.75 -18.29 25.18
N PRO A 205 -11.45 -17.25 25.67
CA PRO A 205 -10.99 -15.87 25.84
C PRO A 205 -9.93 -15.70 26.94
N GLN A 206 -9.14 -14.63 26.86
CA GLN A 206 -8.15 -14.27 27.89
C GLN A 206 -8.24 -12.79 28.23
N THR A 207 -8.26 -12.45 29.51
CA THR A 207 -8.27 -11.06 30.01
C THR A 207 -6.85 -10.53 30.19
N PHE A 208 -6.65 -9.25 29.85
CA PHE A 208 -5.37 -8.56 30.03
C PHE A 208 -5.59 -7.29 30.85
N PRO A 209 -4.70 -6.95 31.79
CA PRO A 209 -4.79 -5.71 32.53
C PRO A 209 -4.83 -4.49 31.59
N GLY A 210 -5.78 -3.59 31.83
CA GLY A 210 -5.98 -2.39 31.01
C GLY A 210 -6.93 -2.55 29.82
N LEU A 211 -7.37 -3.76 29.49
CA LEU A 211 -8.42 -4.00 28.50
C LEU A 211 -9.77 -4.21 29.18
N VAL A 212 -10.81 -3.63 28.60
CA VAL A 212 -12.20 -3.80 29.07
C VAL A 212 -12.73 -5.17 28.63
N GLU A 213 -12.49 -5.52 27.35
CA GLU A 213 -12.97 -6.75 26.75
C GLU A 213 -11.87 -7.83 26.74
N PRO A 214 -12.22 -9.10 26.92
CA PRO A 214 -11.28 -10.21 26.77
C PRO A 214 -10.82 -10.33 25.31
N VAL A 215 -9.57 -10.71 25.12
CA VAL A 215 -9.04 -11.06 23.80
C VAL A 215 -9.44 -12.49 23.45
N THR A 216 -9.91 -12.70 22.23
CA THR A 216 -10.23 -14.01 21.68
C THR A 216 -9.32 -14.37 20.51
N ASN A 217 -9.03 -15.66 20.36
CA ASN A 217 -8.47 -16.19 19.11
C ASN A 217 -9.56 -16.28 18.05
N ASP A 218 -9.17 -16.26 16.79
CA ASP A 218 -10.08 -16.43 15.68
C ASP A 218 -10.83 -17.76 15.79
N GLY A 219 -12.13 -17.78 15.40
CA GLY A 219 -13.02 -18.91 15.60
C GLY A 219 -13.23 -19.30 17.07
N GLY A 220 -12.75 -18.54 18.05
CA GLY A 220 -12.88 -18.81 19.49
C GLY A 220 -12.08 -20.01 19.98
N TYR A 221 -11.18 -20.58 19.18
CA TYR A 221 -10.39 -21.75 19.55
C TYR A 221 -9.45 -21.46 20.72
N SER A 222 -9.46 -22.37 21.72
CA SER A 222 -8.63 -22.29 22.91
C SER A 222 -7.56 -23.37 22.89
N PHE A 223 -6.31 -22.98 23.20
CA PHE A 223 -5.15 -23.85 23.23
C PHE A 223 -4.51 -23.81 24.62
N GLY A 224 -3.68 -24.81 24.93
CA GLY A 224 -2.81 -24.76 26.10
C GLY A 224 -1.65 -23.77 25.89
N ASN A 225 -0.54 -24.00 26.62
CA ASN A 225 0.68 -23.26 26.34
C ASN A 225 1.23 -23.66 24.96
N VAL A 226 1.54 -22.67 24.15
CA VAL A 226 2.04 -22.82 22.78
C VAL A 226 3.34 -22.02 22.61
N THR A 227 4.24 -22.50 21.75
CA THR A 227 5.40 -21.73 21.32
C THR A 227 4.95 -20.58 20.38
N LEU A 228 5.78 -19.55 20.25
CA LEU A 228 5.53 -18.49 19.26
C LEU A 228 5.55 -19.03 17.83
N VAL A 229 6.32 -20.11 17.51
CA VAL A 229 6.20 -20.80 16.22
C VAL A 229 4.77 -21.23 15.97
N LYS A 230 4.16 -21.96 16.91
CA LYS A 230 2.79 -22.43 16.76
C LYS A 230 1.77 -21.27 16.78
N ALA A 231 1.98 -20.28 17.64
CA ALA A 231 1.11 -19.11 17.70
C ALA A 231 1.12 -18.32 16.38
N THR A 232 2.27 -18.26 15.69
CA THR A 232 2.41 -17.60 14.40
C THR A 232 1.74 -18.40 13.29
N ALA A 233 1.99 -19.72 13.24
CA ALA A 233 1.41 -20.62 12.25
C ALA A 233 -0.13 -20.54 12.22
N TYR A 234 -0.75 -20.56 13.41
CA TYR A 234 -2.21 -20.48 13.58
C TYR A 234 -2.72 -19.05 13.74
N SER A 235 -1.87 -18.06 13.64
CA SER A 235 -2.23 -16.64 13.80
C SER A 235 -2.95 -16.29 15.10
N MET A 236 -2.65 -16.98 16.22
CA MET A 236 -3.33 -16.81 17.50
C MET A 236 -3.17 -15.38 18.04
N ASN A 237 -4.25 -14.83 18.62
CA ASN A 237 -4.25 -13.47 19.17
C ASN A 237 -3.72 -13.42 20.61
N THR A 238 -4.23 -14.32 21.47
CA THR A 238 -3.95 -14.26 22.93
C THR A 238 -2.47 -14.42 23.26
N PRO A 239 -1.67 -15.32 22.62
CA PRO A 239 -0.24 -15.40 22.86
C PRO A 239 0.50 -14.13 22.44
N TYR A 240 0.07 -13.50 21.30
CA TYR A 240 0.71 -12.30 20.80
C TYR A 240 0.43 -11.07 21.65
N VAL A 241 -0.79 -10.91 22.18
CA VAL A 241 -1.09 -9.84 23.15
C VAL A 241 -0.29 -10.02 24.43
N ALA A 242 -0.12 -11.27 24.90
CA ALA A 242 0.73 -11.56 26.05
C ALA A 242 2.21 -11.24 25.78
N LEU A 243 2.74 -11.66 24.63
CA LEU A 243 4.08 -11.29 24.17
C LEU A 243 4.24 -9.77 24.14
N ASN A 244 3.32 -9.07 23.47
CA ASN A 244 3.37 -7.62 23.29
C ASN A 244 3.35 -6.84 24.62
N ARG A 245 2.57 -7.33 25.60
CA ARG A 245 2.62 -6.80 26.95
C ARG A 245 4.01 -6.94 27.58
N ASP A 246 4.63 -8.10 27.40
CA ASP A 246 5.90 -8.43 28.07
C ASP A 246 7.10 -7.72 27.45
N ILE A 247 7.10 -7.48 26.14
CA ILE A 247 8.17 -6.76 25.43
C ILE A 247 7.96 -5.24 25.39
N GLY A 248 6.74 -4.76 25.64
CA GLY A 248 6.32 -3.36 25.49
C GLY A 248 5.76 -3.06 24.08
N PRO A 249 4.51 -2.59 23.99
CA PRO A 249 3.86 -2.32 22.69
C PRO A 249 4.60 -1.29 21.82
N GLU A 250 5.27 -0.33 22.45
CA GLU A 250 6.11 0.66 21.78
C GLU A 250 7.28 0.04 21.02
N THR A 251 7.82 -1.11 21.50
CA THR A 251 8.92 -1.79 20.82
C THR A 251 8.43 -2.53 19.56
N THR A 252 7.21 -3.04 19.59
CA THR A 252 6.55 -3.62 18.40
C THR A 252 6.29 -2.55 17.35
N MET A 253 5.75 -1.40 17.75
CA MET A 253 5.55 -0.24 16.88
C MET A 253 6.88 0.20 16.24
N GLN A 254 7.93 0.37 17.07
CA GLN A 254 9.25 0.79 16.58
C GLN A 254 9.86 -0.25 15.60
N ALA A 255 9.69 -1.55 15.87
CA ALA A 255 10.16 -2.59 14.95
C ALA A 255 9.44 -2.55 13.60
N ALA A 256 8.15 -2.19 13.57
CA ALA A 256 7.42 -1.98 12.32
C ALA A 256 7.96 -0.78 11.53
N VAL A 257 8.22 0.34 12.22
CA VAL A 257 8.80 1.55 11.62
C VAL A 257 10.21 1.28 11.08
N ASP A 258 11.05 0.62 11.87
CA ASP A 258 12.40 0.25 11.43
C ASP A 258 12.36 -0.65 10.18
N ALA A 259 11.40 -1.58 10.14
CA ALA A 259 11.22 -2.47 9.00
C ALA A 259 10.79 -1.73 7.71
N GLY A 260 10.09 -0.59 7.82
CA GLY A 260 9.67 0.20 6.65
C GLY A 260 8.23 0.68 6.66
N ILE A 261 7.46 0.42 7.73
CA ILE A 261 6.12 1.02 7.89
C ILE A 261 6.30 2.52 8.21
N PRO A 262 5.72 3.45 7.46
CA PRO A 262 5.82 4.87 7.74
C PRO A 262 5.31 5.24 9.14
N GLN A 263 6.02 6.16 9.82
CA GLN A 263 5.68 6.58 11.18
C GLN A 263 4.28 7.22 11.27
N GLU A 264 3.83 7.86 10.19
CA GLU A 264 2.54 8.53 10.06
C GLU A 264 1.39 7.58 9.63
N THR A 265 1.65 6.28 9.50
CA THR A 265 0.62 5.30 9.12
C THR A 265 -0.59 5.39 10.04
N LEU A 266 -1.78 5.53 9.43
CA LEU A 266 -3.03 5.61 10.18
C LEU A 266 -3.21 4.39 11.10
N GLY A 267 -3.54 4.63 12.37
CA GLY A 267 -3.74 3.56 13.34
C GLY A 267 -2.47 2.96 13.92
N LEU A 268 -1.28 3.39 13.48
CA LEU A 268 0.00 3.01 14.11
C LEU A 268 0.08 3.67 15.49
N ASN A 269 0.26 2.87 16.54
CA ASN A 269 0.25 3.33 17.91
C ASN A 269 1.03 2.38 18.83
N ASP A 270 1.19 2.77 20.09
CA ASP A 270 1.89 2.04 21.15
C ASP A 270 0.93 1.35 22.15
N GLN A 271 -0.32 1.09 21.76
CA GLN A 271 -1.30 0.44 22.61
C GLN A 271 -1.13 -1.09 22.63
N LEU A 272 -1.58 -1.74 23.70
CA LEU A 272 -1.41 -3.17 23.91
C LEU A 272 -1.90 -4.05 22.73
N LEU A 273 -2.94 -3.64 22.04
CA LEU A 273 -3.50 -4.39 20.91
C LEU A 273 -2.90 -4.05 19.54
N ASN A 274 -1.89 -3.16 19.47
CA ASN A 274 -1.26 -2.78 18.20
C ASN A 274 -0.69 -4.00 17.45
N VAL A 275 -0.24 -5.03 18.17
CA VAL A 275 0.25 -6.30 17.62
C VAL A 275 -0.79 -7.05 16.79
N LEU A 276 -2.07 -6.75 16.98
CA LEU A 276 -3.17 -7.31 16.18
C LEU A 276 -3.42 -6.54 14.88
N GLY A 277 -2.64 -5.46 14.63
CA GLY A 277 -2.59 -4.77 13.35
C GLY A 277 -3.68 -3.73 13.14
N SER A 278 -3.88 -2.83 14.12
CA SER A 278 -4.71 -1.63 13.97
C SER A 278 -4.15 -0.62 12.96
N ALA A 279 -2.85 -0.71 12.65
CA ALA A 279 -2.21 0.10 11.62
C ALA A 279 -2.76 -0.23 10.23
N SER A 280 -2.98 0.82 9.42
CA SER A 280 -3.50 0.74 8.05
C SER A 280 -2.45 1.25 7.06
N PRO A 281 -1.37 0.51 6.81
CA PRO A 281 -0.35 0.88 5.84
C PRO A 281 -0.87 0.72 4.40
N HIS A 282 -0.16 1.31 3.44
CA HIS A 282 -0.32 0.95 2.04
C HIS A 282 0.20 -0.47 1.79
N ASN A 283 -0.27 -1.11 0.73
CA ASN A 283 0.20 -2.44 0.34
C ASN A 283 1.72 -2.47 0.11
N ILE A 284 2.28 -1.42 -0.50
CA ILE A 284 3.72 -1.28 -0.76
C ILE A 284 4.53 -1.16 0.54
N ASP A 285 3.98 -0.54 1.59
CA ASP A 285 4.65 -0.41 2.88
C ASP A 285 4.79 -1.78 3.56
N LEU A 286 3.72 -2.61 3.51
CA LEU A 286 3.79 -3.99 4.00
C LEU A 286 4.81 -4.81 3.20
N ALA A 287 4.81 -4.71 1.86
CA ALA A 287 5.79 -5.40 1.02
C ALA A 287 7.22 -4.98 1.38
N THR A 288 7.47 -3.68 1.60
CA THR A 288 8.77 -3.13 2.01
C THR A 288 9.22 -3.64 3.37
N ALA A 289 8.31 -3.65 4.35
CA ALA A 289 8.63 -4.12 5.69
C ALA A 289 8.99 -5.62 5.70
N TYR A 290 8.29 -6.43 4.90
CA TYR A 290 8.62 -7.83 4.72
C TYR A 290 9.85 -8.05 3.84
N ALA A 291 10.15 -7.15 2.89
CA ALA A 291 11.40 -7.17 2.13
C ALA A 291 12.61 -6.98 3.06
N THR A 292 12.50 -6.14 4.08
CA THR A 292 13.52 -6.00 5.13
C THR A 292 13.75 -7.33 5.87
N ILE A 293 12.69 -8.09 6.18
CA ILE A 293 12.82 -9.43 6.78
C ILE A 293 13.47 -10.40 5.78
N ALA A 294 12.99 -10.45 4.54
CA ALA A 294 13.50 -11.33 3.50
C ALA A 294 14.98 -11.07 3.17
N ASN A 295 15.45 -9.83 3.37
CA ASN A 295 16.83 -9.39 3.19
C ASN A 295 17.67 -9.45 4.49
N GLY A 296 17.27 -10.27 5.46
CA GLY A 296 18.02 -10.48 6.70
C GLY A 296 18.24 -9.23 7.53
N GLY A 297 17.28 -8.30 7.52
CA GLY A 297 17.30 -7.07 8.32
C GLY A 297 17.95 -5.88 7.63
N GLN A 298 18.21 -5.95 6.34
CA GLN A 298 18.61 -4.79 5.53
C GLN A 298 17.39 -4.19 4.84
N ARG A 299 17.03 -2.98 5.21
CA ARG A 299 15.97 -2.20 4.57
C ARG A 299 16.50 -1.53 3.31
N VAL A 300 15.75 -1.64 2.24
CA VAL A 300 15.96 -0.94 0.97
C VAL A 300 14.67 -0.22 0.60
N GLU A 301 14.75 1.05 0.23
CA GLU A 301 13.58 1.81 -0.18
C GLU A 301 13.04 1.28 -1.52
N PRO A 302 11.71 1.07 -1.63
CA PRO A 302 11.11 0.60 -2.86
C PRO A 302 11.18 1.69 -3.94
N HIS A 303 11.38 1.29 -5.20
CA HIS A 303 11.39 2.21 -6.33
C HIS A 303 10.94 1.52 -7.61
N ILE A 304 10.27 2.29 -8.48
CA ILE A 304 9.77 1.84 -9.78
C ILE A 304 10.59 2.37 -10.95
N VAL A 305 11.38 3.43 -10.74
CA VAL A 305 12.25 4.03 -11.76
C VAL A 305 13.69 3.56 -11.55
N ARG A 306 14.28 2.96 -12.59
CA ARG A 306 15.71 2.59 -12.57
C ARG A 306 16.58 3.74 -13.07
N GLN A 307 16.24 4.33 -14.22
CA GLN A 307 16.96 5.46 -14.79
C GLN A 307 16.10 6.29 -15.74
N VAL A 308 16.48 7.54 -15.95
CA VAL A 308 15.92 8.43 -16.97
C VAL A 308 17.05 8.93 -17.87
N THR A 309 16.83 8.89 -19.19
CA THR A 309 17.74 9.45 -20.20
C THR A 309 17.00 10.47 -21.08
N ASN A 310 17.74 11.27 -21.84
CA ASN A 310 17.16 12.09 -22.89
C ASN A 310 16.54 11.23 -24.00
N SER A 311 15.79 11.84 -24.91
CA SER A 311 15.10 11.16 -26.02
C SER A 311 16.03 10.30 -26.89
N GLY A 312 17.30 10.71 -27.05
CA GLY A 312 18.32 9.97 -27.78
C GLY A 312 18.94 8.80 -27.01
N GLY A 313 18.65 8.66 -25.71
CA GLY A 313 19.21 7.62 -24.86
C GLY A 313 20.71 7.78 -24.52
N SER A 314 21.34 8.89 -24.98
CA SER A 314 22.79 9.09 -24.88
C SER A 314 23.23 9.79 -23.60
N ASN A 315 22.33 10.53 -22.95
CA ASN A 315 22.63 11.29 -21.74
C ASN A 315 21.73 10.81 -20.59
N LYS A 316 22.36 10.28 -19.54
CA LYS A 316 21.67 9.89 -18.30
C LYS A 316 21.39 11.13 -17.48
N LEU A 317 20.11 11.36 -17.17
CA LEU A 317 19.59 12.50 -16.40
C LEU A 317 19.32 12.12 -14.95
N TYR A 318 18.97 10.86 -14.69
CA TYR A 318 18.66 10.34 -13.37
C TYR A 318 18.95 8.84 -13.32
N GLU A 319 19.36 8.37 -12.16
CA GLU A 319 19.53 6.95 -11.84
C GLU A 319 19.25 6.76 -10.36
N THR A 320 18.40 5.78 -10.02
CA THR A 320 18.10 5.44 -8.65
C THR A 320 19.34 4.85 -7.97
N THR A 321 19.65 5.34 -6.79
CA THR A 321 20.75 4.83 -5.98
C THR A 321 20.20 3.88 -4.93
N VAL A 322 20.59 2.62 -5.02
CA VAL A 322 20.24 1.60 -4.02
C VAL A 322 21.16 1.76 -2.81
N ALA A 323 20.59 2.01 -1.64
CA ALA A 323 21.33 2.22 -0.39
C ALA A 323 20.73 1.37 0.75
N PRO A 324 21.14 0.09 0.88
CA PRO A 324 20.66 -0.77 1.97
C PRO A 324 21.07 -0.23 3.34
N THR A 325 20.14 -0.20 4.27
CA THR A 325 20.37 0.20 5.65
C THR A 325 20.08 -0.98 6.58
N ARG A 326 21.07 -1.39 7.39
CA ARG A 326 20.84 -2.42 8.40
C ARG A 326 20.01 -1.86 9.54
N VAL A 327 18.83 -2.42 9.71
CA VAL A 327 17.88 -2.02 10.76
C VAL A 327 17.64 -3.15 11.78
N PHE A 328 17.89 -4.41 11.39
CA PHE A 328 17.93 -5.56 12.29
C PHE A 328 19.20 -6.37 12.02
N GLU A 329 19.74 -7.00 13.07
CA GLU A 329 20.84 -7.95 12.88
C GLU A 329 20.35 -9.22 12.19
N ALA A 330 21.23 -9.84 11.39
CA ALA A 330 20.88 -11.07 10.66
C ALA A 330 20.48 -12.21 11.60
N GLU A 331 21.07 -12.26 12.79
CA GLU A 331 20.73 -13.22 13.85
C GLU A 331 19.32 -13.00 14.40
N GLU A 332 18.89 -11.75 14.56
CA GLU A 332 17.54 -11.40 15.02
C GLU A 332 16.51 -11.91 14.02
N VAL A 333 16.69 -11.56 12.74
CA VAL A 333 15.79 -11.98 11.67
C VAL A 333 15.85 -13.51 11.46
N SER A 334 17.04 -14.11 11.48
CA SER A 334 17.22 -15.56 11.36
C SER A 334 16.47 -16.31 12.47
N SER A 335 16.39 -15.74 13.67
CA SER A 335 15.73 -16.36 14.82
C SER A 335 14.21 -16.43 14.69
N ILE A 336 13.58 -15.55 13.91
CA ILE A 336 12.12 -15.53 13.70
C ILE A 336 11.66 -16.32 12.47
N MET A 337 12.57 -16.63 11.55
CA MET A 337 12.23 -17.34 10.30
C MET A 337 11.46 -18.64 10.51
N PRO A 338 11.80 -19.52 11.50
CA PRO A 338 11.03 -20.75 11.72
C PRO A 338 9.54 -20.51 12.02
N ALA A 339 9.20 -19.36 12.59
CA ALA A 339 7.80 -19.00 12.85
C ALA A 339 7.08 -18.55 11.56
N LEU A 340 7.77 -17.80 10.70
CA LEU A 340 7.20 -17.33 9.42
C LEU A 340 7.11 -18.45 8.38
N GLU A 341 8.06 -19.40 8.36
CA GLU A 341 8.01 -20.60 7.53
C GLU A 341 6.87 -21.54 7.95
N ALA A 342 6.57 -21.62 9.26
CA ALA A 342 5.47 -22.41 9.76
C ALA A 342 4.09 -21.92 9.30
N VAL A 343 3.94 -20.67 8.88
CA VAL A 343 2.70 -20.13 8.30
C VAL A 343 2.39 -20.76 6.93
N THR A 344 3.42 -21.02 6.14
CA THR A 344 3.32 -21.51 4.76
C THR A 344 3.46 -23.03 4.65
N THR A 345 3.64 -23.72 5.78
CA THR A 345 3.91 -25.17 5.83
C THR A 345 3.05 -25.85 6.92
N GLY A 346 2.90 -27.15 6.81
CA GLY A 346 2.25 -27.99 7.84
C GLY A 346 0.77 -27.67 8.03
N GLU A 347 0.42 -27.08 9.17
CA GLU A 347 -0.95 -26.70 9.54
C GLU A 347 -1.07 -25.16 9.66
N GLY A 348 -0.21 -24.42 8.94
CA GLY A 348 -0.23 -22.96 8.95
C GLY A 348 -1.40 -22.38 8.18
N THR A 349 -1.71 -21.09 8.42
CA THR A 349 -2.83 -20.40 7.78
C THR A 349 -2.67 -20.21 6.26
N ALA A 350 -1.50 -20.53 5.69
CA ALA A 350 -1.20 -20.52 4.26
C ALA A 350 -0.45 -21.81 3.85
N ASP A 351 -0.85 -22.96 4.34
CA ASP A 351 -0.19 -24.26 4.19
C ASP A 351 -0.10 -24.74 2.73
N SER A 352 -1.03 -24.31 1.86
CA SER A 352 -1.06 -24.63 0.44
C SER A 352 0.15 -24.10 -0.33
N VAL A 353 0.78 -23.01 0.14
CA VAL A 353 1.88 -22.31 -0.52
C VAL A 353 3.10 -23.19 -0.76
N ALA A 354 3.55 -23.94 0.27
CA ALA A 354 4.73 -24.79 0.13
C ALA A 354 4.56 -25.91 -0.91
N GLY A 355 3.33 -26.42 -1.04
CA GLY A 355 2.98 -27.40 -2.08
C GLY A 355 3.02 -26.82 -3.48
N ALA A 356 2.68 -25.55 -3.62
CA ALA A 356 2.59 -24.82 -4.88
C ALA A 356 3.99 -24.34 -5.38
N LEU A 357 4.87 -23.92 -4.47
CA LEU A 357 6.22 -23.41 -4.77
C LEU A 357 7.31 -24.43 -4.42
N ARG A 358 7.18 -25.65 -4.93
CA ARG A 358 8.12 -26.73 -4.64
C ARG A 358 9.56 -26.35 -4.93
N GLY A 359 10.42 -26.56 -3.94
CA GLY A 359 11.87 -26.33 -4.03
C GLY A 359 12.30 -24.92 -3.62
N PHE A 360 11.38 -24.04 -3.22
CA PHE A 360 11.68 -22.80 -2.53
C PHE A 360 11.38 -22.92 -1.04
N THR A 361 12.24 -22.34 -0.22
CA THR A 361 11.88 -22.00 1.16
C THR A 361 10.93 -20.81 1.09
N THR A 362 9.73 -21.00 1.65
CA THR A 362 8.66 -19.99 1.67
C THR A 362 8.41 -19.54 3.10
N ALA A 363 8.17 -18.27 3.28
CA ALA A 363 7.80 -17.69 4.57
C ALA A 363 6.78 -16.57 4.37
N GLY A 364 6.02 -16.23 5.40
CA GLY A 364 5.02 -15.16 5.26
C GLY A 364 4.10 -15.05 6.47
N LYS A 365 3.07 -14.22 6.31
CA LYS A 365 2.02 -14.06 7.31
C LYS A 365 0.70 -13.64 6.67
N THR A 366 -0.37 -14.30 7.07
CA THR A 366 -1.75 -13.89 6.77
C THR A 366 -2.21 -12.81 7.73
N GLY A 367 -3.01 -11.89 7.25
CA GLY A 367 -3.67 -10.85 8.03
C GLY A 367 -5.16 -10.85 7.77
N THR A 368 -5.94 -10.72 8.83
CA THR A 368 -7.38 -10.46 8.77
C THR A 368 -7.65 -9.41 9.82
N SER A 369 -8.29 -8.32 9.42
CA SER A 369 -8.66 -7.26 10.36
C SER A 369 -9.94 -7.63 11.12
N SER A 370 -10.20 -6.91 12.22
CA SER A 370 -11.49 -6.99 12.90
C SER A 370 -12.61 -6.68 11.92
N ASP A 371 -13.76 -7.33 12.11
CA ASP A 371 -14.94 -7.18 11.26
C ASP A 371 -14.69 -7.46 9.75
N GLN A 372 -13.58 -8.14 9.43
CA GLN A 372 -13.21 -8.53 8.06
C GLN A 372 -13.16 -7.34 7.05
N LEU A 373 -12.79 -6.15 7.53
CA LEU A 373 -12.65 -4.97 6.67
C LEU A 373 -11.49 -5.09 5.68
N SER A 374 -10.53 -5.96 5.95
CA SER A 374 -9.41 -6.28 5.07
C SER A 374 -8.87 -7.68 5.30
N ALA A 375 -8.34 -8.27 4.25
CA ALA A 375 -7.64 -9.54 4.25
C ALA A 375 -6.29 -9.38 3.54
N GLN A 376 -5.22 -9.88 4.17
CA GLN A 376 -3.84 -9.68 3.74
C GLN A 376 -3.11 -11.01 3.63
N PHE A 377 -2.23 -11.13 2.65
CA PHE A 377 -1.16 -12.12 2.71
C PHE A 377 0.14 -11.49 2.21
N VAL A 378 1.16 -11.50 3.05
CA VAL A 378 2.51 -11.11 2.64
C VAL A 378 3.39 -12.34 2.75
N GLY A 379 3.82 -12.82 1.61
CA GLY A 379 4.67 -14.00 1.51
C GLY A 379 5.93 -13.73 0.70
N PHE A 380 6.96 -14.51 0.93
CA PHE A 380 8.24 -14.31 0.27
C PHE A 380 9.04 -15.60 0.09
N VAL A 381 9.87 -15.55 -0.94
CA VAL A 381 10.99 -16.47 -1.22
C VAL A 381 12.29 -15.66 -1.19
N PRO A 382 13.50 -16.27 -1.27
CA PRO A 382 14.75 -15.52 -1.08
C PRO A 382 14.88 -14.19 -1.83
N ASN A 383 14.45 -14.13 -3.08
CA ASN A 383 14.67 -12.96 -3.95
C ASN A 383 13.37 -12.31 -4.43
N MET A 384 12.27 -12.53 -3.73
CA MET A 384 10.99 -11.92 -4.09
C MET A 384 10.05 -11.90 -2.90
N VAL A 385 9.54 -10.72 -2.59
CA VAL A 385 8.47 -10.50 -1.62
C VAL A 385 7.25 -10.02 -2.37
N THR A 386 6.09 -10.58 -2.04
CA THR A 386 4.83 -10.15 -2.63
C THR A 386 3.78 -9.94 -1.53
N ALA A 387 3.17 -8.78 -1.53
CA ALA A 387 2.03 -8.45 -0.69
C ALA A 387 0.75 -8.46 -1.53
N VAL A 388 -0.27 -9.15 -1.03
CA VAL A 388 -1.64 -9.09 -1.57
C VAL A 388 -2.56 -8.56 -0.48
N SER A 389 -3.28 -7.50 -0.80
CA SER A 389 -4.28 -6.88 0.09
C SER A 389 -5.63 -6.91 -0.60
N MET A 390 -6.67 -7.32 0.13
CA MET A 390 -8.06 -7.26 -0.32
C MET A 390 -8.90 -6.52 0.70
N TYR A 391 -9.79 -5.66 0.24
CA TYR A 391 -10.68 -4.85 1.05
C TYR A 391 -11.86 -4.38 0.21
N GLN A 392 -12.88 -3.88 0.88
CA GLN A 392 -14.10 -3.38 0.24
C GLN A 392 -14.40 -1.97 0.70
N SER A 393 -14.90 -1.13 -0.21
CA SER A 393 -15.45 0.19 0.09
C SER A 393 -16.88 0.30 -0.43
N ASP A 394 -17.70 1.13 0.26
CA ASP A 394 -19.00 1.55 -0.24
C ASP A 394 -18.89 2.70 -1.24
N ASP A 395 -20.04 3.19 -1.76
CA ASP A 395 -20.11 4.32 -2.70
C ASP A 395 -19.55 5.63 -2.13
N ASP A 396 -19.50 5.78 -0.80
CA ASP A 396 -18.95 6.94 -0.11
C ASP A 396 -17.44 6.77 0.22
N GLY A 397 -16.86 5.62 -0.11
CA GLY A 397 -15.44 5.28 0.13
C GLY A 397 -15.16 4.79 1.55
N ASN A 398 -16.17 4.48 2.37
CA ASN A 398 -15.97 3.91 3.69
C ASN A 398 -15.62 2.43 3.58
N SER A 399 -14.74 1.95 4.48
CA SER A 399 -14.44 0.52 4.57
C SER A 399 -15.66 -0.26 5.06
N VAL A 400 -16.02 -1.33 4.36
CA VAL A 400 -17.10 -2.25 4.71
C VAL A 400 -16.59 -3.69 4.71
N PRO A 401 -17.25 -4.61 5.46
CA PRO A 401 -16.79 -5.99 5.56
C PRO A 401 -16.77 -6.72 4.22
N LEU A 402 -15.78 -7.61 4.05
CA LEU A 402 -15.72 -8.57 2.95
C LEU A 402 -16.63 -9.76 3.27
N GLU A 403 -17.85 -9.74 2.76
CA GLU A 403 -18.87 -10.74 3.06
C GLU A 403 -19.42 -11.39 1.79
N ASN A 404 -19.87 -12.64 1.91
CA ASN A 404 -20.55 -13.38 0.85
C ASN A 404 -19.74 -13.54 -0.46
N ILE A 405 -18.41 -13.55 -0.36
CA ILE A 405 -17.51 -13.70 -1.50
C ILE A 405 -17.03 -15.14 -1.58
N GLY A 406 -17.15 -15.76 -2.75
CA GLY A 406 -16.72 -17.12 -2.99
C GLY A 406 -17.46 -18.19 -2.21
N GLY A 407 -18.63 -17.85 -1.64
CA GLY A 407 -19.40 -18.75 -0.78
C GLY A 407 -18.81 -18.92 0.64
N LEU A 408 -17.91 -18.02 1.04
CA LEU A 408 -17.36 -17.99 2.39
C LEU A 408 -18.28 -17.17 3.30
N ASP A 409 -18.56 -17.68 4.50
CA ASP A 409 -19.26 -16.95 5.57
C ASP A 409 -18.34 -15.87 6.18
N GLN A 410 -17.02 -16.11 6.13
CA GLN A 410 -15.97 -15.22 6.62
C GLN A 410 -14.81 -15.23 5.63
N PHE A 411 -14.27 -14.04 5.36
CA PHE A 411 -13.19 -13.84 4.41
C PHE A 411 -11.87 -13.57 5.15
N HIS A 412 -10.92 -14.49 5.07
CA HIS A 412 -9.65 -14.40 5.78
C HIS A 412 -8.47 -14.19 4.83
N GLY A 413 -7.36 -13.71 5.37
CA GLY A 413 -6.11 -13.61 4.64
C GLY A 413 -5.55 -14.94 4.16
N GLY A 414 -5.97 -16.06 4.75
CA GLY A 414 -5.64 -17.42 4.34
C GLY A 414 -6.43 -17.94 3.13
N ASP A 415 -7.46 -17.24 2.70
CA ASP A 415 -8.33 -17.61 1.58
C ASP A 415 -7.80 -17.00 0.26
N TRP A 416 -8.58 -16.16 -0.38
CA TRP A 416 -8.28 -15.57 -1.68
C TRP A 416 -6.98 -14.76 -1.75
N PRO A 417 -6.51 -14.03 -0.71
CA PRO A 417 -5.21 -13.39 -0.75
C PRO A 417 -4.05 -14.39 -0.95
N VAL A 418 -4.10 -15.56 -0.29
CA VAL A 418 -3.13 -16.65 -0.50
C VAL A 418 -3.25 -17.23 -1.90
N ASP A 419 -4.48 -17.41 -2.43
CA ASP A 419 -4.70 -17.95 -3.76
C ASP A 419 -4.16 -17.02 -4.85
N VAL A 420 -4.45 -15.71 -4.79
CA VAL A 420 -3.93 -14.71 -5.73
C VAL A 420 -2.40 -14.65 -5.65
N TRP A 421 -1.84 -14.61 -4.43
CA TRP A 421 -0.40 -14.65 -4.22
C TRP A 421 0.24 -15.90 -4.84
N THR A 422 -0.35 -17.06 -4.60
CA THR A 422 0.16 -18.35 -5.11
C THR A 422 0.11 -18.42 -6.63
N ASN A 423 -1.00 -17.98 -7.24
CA ASN A 423 -1.15 -17.93 -8.69
C ASN A 423 -0.08 -17.04 -9.33
N TYR A 424 0.19 -15.88 -8.74
CA TYR A 424 1.26 -15.00 -9.19
C TYR A 424 2.64 -15.64 -9.03
N MET A 425 2.97 -16.08 -7.82
CA MET A 425 4.32 -16.54 -7.48
C MET A 425 4.73 -17.83 -8.19
N GLN A 426 3.80 -18.73 -8.51
CA GLN A 426 4.09 -19.94 -9.31
C GLN A 426 4.71 -19.61 -10.67
N ASN A 427 4.34 -18.50 -11.26
CA ASN A 427 4.85 -18.04 -12.54
C ASN A 427 6.04 -17.08 -12.38
N ALA A 428 5.93 -16.10 -11.50
CA ALA A 428 6.92 -15.07 -11.28
C ALA A 428 8.28 -15.61 -10.80
N THR A 429 8.28 -16.76 -10.09
CA THR A 429 9.51 -17.39 -9.55
C THR A 429 10.22 -18.34 -10.52
N LYS A 430 9.65 -18.62 -11.70
CA LYS A 430 10.24 -19.59 -12.66
C LYS A 430 11.67 -19.28 -13.07
N SER A 431 12.03 -18.00 -13.11
CA SER A 431 13.39 -17.54 -13.47
C SER A 431 14.34 -17.45 -12.27
N LEU A 432 13.86 -17.64 -11.03
CA LEU A 432 14.69 -17.56 -9.85
C LEU A 432 15.47 -18.87 -9.63
N THR A 433 16.75 -18.71 -9.30
CA THR A 433 17.68 -19.84 -9.08
C THR A 433 17.95 -20.10 -7.60
N GLU A 434 17.91 -19.05 -6.76
CA GLU A 434 18.13 -19.15 -5.33
C GLU A 434 16.86 -19.67 -4.65
N LYS A 435 17.02 -20.77 -3.91
CA LYS A 435 15.89 -21.50 -3.31
C LYS A 435 15.82 -21.35 -1.80
N ASP A 436 16.94 -21.01 -1.16
CA ASP A 436 17.07 -20.90 0.29
C ASP A 436 17.64 -19.53 0.68
N PHE A 437 17.30 -19.06 1.87
CA PHE A 437 17.84 -17.81 2.42
C PHE A 437 19.29 -17.98 2.84
N THR A 438 20.23 -17.43 2.06
CA THR A 438 21.68 -17.61 2.25
C THR A 438 22.24 -16.88 3.46
N TRP A 439 21.53 -15.83 3.92
CA TRP A 439 21.91 -15.04 5.09
C TRP A 439 21.48 -15.65 6.42
N ILE A 440 20.68 -16.74 6.43
CA ILE A 440 20.26 -17.40 7.66
C ILE A 440 21.48 -17.93 8.41
N VAL A 441 21.68 -17.41 9.60
CA VAL A 441 22.72 -17.87 10.53
C VAL A 441 22.29 -19.22 11.11
N LYS A 442 22.93 -20.30 10.67
CA LYS A 442 22.74 -21.62 11.28
C LYS A 442 23.30 -21.58 12.70
N SER A 443 22.42 -21.31 13.66
CA SER A 443 22.78 -21.37 15.07
C SER A 443 23.23 -22.80 15.41
N ASN A 444 24.51 -22.99 15.68
CA ASN A 444 25.06 -24.19 16.30
C ASN A 444 24.68 -24.26 17.79
N ARG A 445 23.42 -23.95 18.14
CA ARG A 445 22.90 -24.11 19.51
C ARG A 445 22.59 -25.58 19.83
N ASN A 446 23.56 -26.47 19.59
CA ASN A 446 23.72 -27.70 20.36
C ASN A 446 24.61 -27.41 21.58
N SER A 447 24.35 -26.40 22.33
CA SER A 447 24.96 -26.22 23.66
C SER A 447 23.84 -26.37 24.69
N LYS A 448 23.66 -27.60 25.13
CA LYS A 448 23.16 -27.88 26.47
C LYS A 448 24.09 -27.19 27.45
N ASN A 449 23.51 -26.45 28.38
CA ASN A 449 24.14 -25.85 29.57
C ASN A 449 25.02 -24.62 29.33
N ASN A 450 24.38 -23.44 29.29
CA ASN A 450 24.86 -22.34 30.09
C ASN A 450 23.64 -21.72 30.81
N ALA A 451 23.56 -22.06 32.09
CA ALA A 451 22.80 -21.25 33.04
C ALA A 451 23.29 -19.80 32.91
N PRO A 452 22.41 -18.79 33.07
CA PRO A 452 22.86 -17.42 33.04
C PRO A 452 23.97 -17.25 34.07
N SER A 453 25.13 -16.82 33.60
CA SER A 453 26.23 -16.41 34.45
C SER A 453 25.67 -15.28 35.30
N SER A 454 25.54 -15.55 36.61
CA SER A 454 25.20 -14.53 37.60
C SER A 454 26.17 -13.37 37.41
N VAL A 455 25.63 -12.20 37.08
CA VAL A 455 26.36 -10.93 37.20
C VAL A 455 26.90 -10.85 38.60
N PRO A 456 28.22 -10.67 38.84
CA PRO A 456 28.71 -10.48 40.17
C PRO A 456 28.09 -9.22 40.76
N ALA A 457 27.44 -9.36 41.92
CA ALA A 457 27.01 -8.22 42.72
C ALA A 457 28.23 -7.31 42.98
N PRO A 458 28.10 -5.98 42.96
CA PRO A 458 29.18 -5.08 43.29
C PRO A 458 29.64 -5.36 44.71
N THR A 459 30.93 -5.68 44.83
CA THR A 459 31.63 -5.84 46.10
C THR A 459 31.53 -4.53 46.89
N GLN A 460 30.76 -4.55 47.97
CA GLN A 460 30.81 -3.49 48.96
C GLN A 460 32.15 -3.61 49.72
N GLU A 461 32.96 -2.56 49.64
CA GLU A 461 34.08 -2.37 50.56
C GLU A 461 33.56 -2.25 51.98
N PRO A 462 34.25 -2.81 53.00
CA PRO A 462 33.83 -2.71 54.39
C PRO A 462 34.07 -1.29 54.91
N THR A 463 32.99 -0.56 55.14
CA THR A 463 33.03 0.69 55.89
C THR A 463 33.13 0.36 57.38
N GLN A 464 34.18 0.89 58.02
CA GLN A 464 34.45 0.79 59.44
C GLN A 464 33.28 1.29 60.30
N GLU A 465 32.96 0.51 61.32
CA GLU A 465 32.12 0.89 62.44
C GLU A 465 32.67 2.15 63.15
N ALA A 466 31.86 3.17 63.24
CA ALA A 466 32.00 4.22 64.24
C ALA A 466 30.77 4.16 65.16
N SER A 467 31.06 3.82 66.39
CA SER A 467 30.17 3.69 67.50
C SER A 467 29.58 5.03 67.93
N ASN A 468 28.24 4.97 68.23
CA ASN A 468 27.56 5.72 69.36
C ASN A 468 26.86 7.04 69.03
N PRO A 469 25.86 7.43 69.86
CA PRO A 469 24.91 6.68 70.71
C PRO A 469 23.40 6.97 70.32
N GLU A 470 22.54 6.12 70.80
CA GLU A 470 21.07 6.26 70.85
C GLU A 470 20.61 7.61 71.44
N PRO A 471 19.59 8.27 70.97
CA PRO A 471 18.65 9.01 71.76
C PRO A 471 17.25 8.41 71.68
N THR A 472 16.79 8.07 72.86
CA THR A 472 15.44 7.77 73.29
C THR A 472 14.49 8.90 72.86
N TYR A 473 13.43 8.57 72.14
CA TYR A 473 12.27 9.44 71.99
C TYR A 473 10.98 8.69 72.31
N GLU A 474 10.28 9.25 73.31
CA GLU A 474 8.91 8.89 73.70
C GLU A 474 7.91 9.24 72.62
N PRO A 475 6.78 8.52 72.56
CA PRO A 475 5.76 8.75 71.55
C PRO A 475 4.86 9.94 71.88
N THR A 476 4.83 10.95 71.04
CA THR A 476 3.90 12.08 71.13
C THR A 476 2.63 11.77 70.41
N ARG A 477 1.54 11.88 71.12
CA ARG A 477 0.14 11.68 70.86
C ARG A 477 -0.34 12.53 69.65
N ALA A 478 -1.13 11.96 68.78
CA ALA A 478 -1.83 12.65 67.67
C ALA A 478 -2.92 13.60 68.21
N PRO A 479 -3.17 14.74 67.58
CA PRO A 479 -4.35 15.56 67.88
C PRO A 479 -5.59 15.09 67.12
N GLU A 480 -6.69 15.15 67.86
CA GLU A 480 -8.07 14.85 67.51
C GLU A 480 -8.64 15.94 66.54
N PRO A 481 -9.59 15.62 65.65
CA PRO A 481 -10.19 16.60 64.73
C PRO A 481 -11.34 17.39 65.40
N GLU A 482 -11.38 18.69 65.21
CA GLU A 482 -12.47 19.58 65.59
C GLU A 482 -13.65 19.56 64.62
N PRO A 483 -14.89 19.87 65.07
CA PRO A 483 -16.11 19.57 64.36
C PRO A 483 -16.55 20.66 63.36
N THR A 484 -17.18 20.20 62.30
CA THR A 484 -17.87 20.92 61.25
C THR A 484 -19.00 21.82 61.78
N GLN A 485 -19.03 23.10 61.41
CA GLN A 485 -20.19 23.97 61.53
C GLN A 485 -20.89 24.16 60.17
N THR A 486 -22.13 23.77 60.19
CA THR A 486 -23.16 24.07 59.19
C THR A 486 -23.61 25.54 59.30
N ALA A 487 -23.74 26.25 58.17
CA ALA A 487 -24.54 27.48 58.11
C ALA A 487 -25.30 27.58 56.79
N THR A 488 -26.60 27.75 56.93
CA THR A 488 -27.65 27.92 55.93
C THR A 488 -27.79 29.41 55.54
N PRO A 489 -28.57 29.73 54.50
CA PRO A 489 -28.30 30.81 53.56
C PRO A 489 -28.96 32.17 53.91
N GLY A 490 -28.37 33.24 53.37
CA GLY A 490 -28.91 34.60 53.51
C GLY A 490 -28.81 35.37 52.19
N ASN A 491 -29.98 35.81 51.82
CA ASN A 491 -30.39 36.63 50.72
C ASN A 491 -29.90 38.07 50.78
N GLY A 492 -29.67 38.74 49.62
CA GLY A 492 -29.75 40.22 49.54
C GLY A 492 -28.62 40.92 48.79
N GLY A 493 -28.86 41.25 47.59
CA GLY A 493 -29.07 42.57 47.04
C GLY A 493 -27.91 43.57 47.01
N GLY A 494 -27.63 44.08 45.82
CA GLY A 494 -27.31 45.51 45.67
C GLY A 494 -25.99 45.87 45.00
N ASN A 495 -26.07 46.14 43.75
CA ASN A 495 -25.70 47.43 43.10
C ASN A 495 -24.25 47.96 43.15
N GLY A 496 -23.75 48.28 41.96
CA GLY A 496 -22.98 49.50 41.75
C GLY A 496 -21.58 49.39 41.20
N GLY A 497 -21.46 49.72 39.95
CA GLY A 497 -20.53 50.78 39.53
C GLY A 497 -19.15 50.41 39.04
N GLY A 498 -18.99 50.57 37.78
CA GLY A 498 -18.11 51.58 37.22
C GLY A 498 -16.70 51.20 36.80
N GLY A 499 -16.45 51.41 35.55
CA GLY A 499 -15.22 52.05 35.13
C GLY A 499 -14.30 51.26 34.21
N ASN A 500 -14.45 51.40 32.94
CA ASN A 500 -13.61 52.13 31.98
C ASN A 500 -12.27 51.51 31.55
N GLY A 501 -12.15 51.44 30.23
CA GLY A 501 -10.93 51.76 29.48
C GLY A 501 -10.46 50.63 28.56
N GLY A 502 -10.77 50.71 27.32
CA GLY A 502 -10.05 51.21 26.18
C GLY A 502 -9.16 50.13 25.60
N GLY A 503 -9.07 49.83 24.41
CA GLY A 503 -9.38 50.42 23.14
C GLY A 503 -8.74 49.60 22.04
N ASN A 504 -9.35 49.70 20.87
CA ASN A 504 -8.76 49.65 19.52
C ASN A 504 -8.19 48.35 19.06
N GLY A 505 -8.46 47.92 17.89
CA GLY A 505 -9.03 48.42 16.65
C GLY A 505 -8.80 47.40 15.58
N GLY A 506 -9.65 47.33 14.70
CA GLY A 506 -9.68 47.51 13.27
C GLY A 506 -9.74 46.19 12.58
N GLY A 507 -10.70 45.89 11.88
CA GLY A 507 -11.22 46.28 10.61
C GLY A 507 -10.99 45.11 9.67
N GLY A 508 -11.84 44.61 8.87
CA GLY A 508 -12.99 45.10 8.28
C GLY A 508 -13.28 44.31 7.03
N ASN A 509 -14.53 44.24 6.68
CA ASN A 509 -15.11 44.03 5.35
C ASN A 509 -15.07 42.58 4.77
N GLY A 510 -16.16 42.03 4.37
CA GLY A 510 -17.45 42.63 4.05
C GLY A 510 -17.93 42.09 2.74
N GLY A 511 -19.20 41.78 2.69
CA GLY A 511 -20.02 41.74 1.50
C GLY A 511 -20.09 40.35 0.82
N GLY A 512 -21.15 39.67 0.75
CA GLY A 512 -22.54 40.08 0.77
C GLY A 512 -23.18 39.88 -0.55
N ASN A 513 -24.35 39.28 -0.51
CA ASN A 513 -25.40 39.28 -1.50
C ASN A 513 -25.32 38.20 -2.59
N GLY A 514 -26.30 37.37 -2.83
CA GLY A 514 -27.74 37.52 -2.65
C GLY A 514 -28.42 37.48 -3.98
N GLY A 515 -29.45 36.70 -4.08
CA GLY A 515 -30.48 36.77 -5.14
C GLY A 515 -30.36 35.56 -6.10
N GLY A 516 -31.29 34.66 -6.19
CA GLY A 516 -32.76 34.79 -6.17
C GLY A 516 -33.29 34.80 -7.59
N GLY A 517 -34.13 33.85 -7.96
CA GLY A 517 -34.95 33.94 -9.16
C GLY A 517 -35.19 32.57 -9.82
N ASN A 518 -36.11 31.90 -9.47
CA ASN A 518 -37.47 31.53 -9.83
C ASN A 518 -37.79 31.55 -11.35
N GLY A 519 -38.44 30.46 -11.84
CA GLY A 519 -39.23 30.36 -13.09
C GLY A 519 -38.95 29.03 -13.78
N GLY A 520 -39.76 28.02 -13.81
CA GLY A 520 -41.19 27.94 -14.05
C GLY A 520 -41.47 27.69 -15.53
N GLY A 521 -42.01 26.50 -15.90
CA GLY A 521 -42.54 26.27 -17.24
C GLY A 521 -42.46 24.80 -17.67
N ASN A 522 -43.32 24.08 -17.44
CA ASN A 522 -44.53 23.37 -17.87
C ASN A 522 -44.65 23.09 -19.40
N GLY A 523 -45.07 21.85 -19.73
CA GLY A 523 -45.66 21.47 -21.03
C GLY A 523 -44.90 20.29 -21.65
N GLY A 524 -45.40 19.11 -21.70
CA GLY A 524 -46.64 18.64 -22.23
C GLY A 524 -46.38 17.69 -23.38
N GLY A 525 -46.64 16.43 -23.23
CA GLY A 525 -47.65 15.67 -23.89
C GLY A 525 -47.28 15.06 -25.26
N GLY A 526 -47.49 13.77 -25.39
CA GLY A 526 -47.69 13.16 -26.73
C GLY A 526 -47.29 11.68 -26.83
N ASN A 527 -48.07 10.91 -26.50
CA ASN A 527 -48.83 9.72 -26.87
C ASN A 527 -48.66 9.22 -28.33
N GLY A 528 -48.59 7.86 -28.49
CA GLY A 528 -48.79 7.06 -29.74
C GLY A 528 -47.77 5.95 -29.82
N GLY A 529 -48.02 4.68 -29.70
CA GLY A 529 -49.15 3.87 -30.09
C GLY A 529 -48.84 3.11 -31.39
N GLY A 530 -48.81 1.77 -31.33
CA GLY A 530 -48.90 0.91 -32.50
C GLY A 530 -47.88 -0.24 -32.46
N ASN A 531 -48.11 -1.35 -32.02
CA ASN A 531 -48.89 -2.54 -32.34
C ASN A 531 -48.52 -3.25 -33.68
N GLY A 532 -48.28 -4.58 -33.60
CA GLY A 532 -48.29 -5.55 -34.69
C GLY A 532 -46.96 -6.30 -34.80
N GLY A 533 -46.76 -7.56 -34.57
CA GLY A 533 -47.65 -8.69 -34.73
C GLY A 533 -47.03 -9.70 -35.66
N GLY A 534 -46.90 -10.96 -35.19
CA GLY A 534 -46.84 -12.17 -36.01
C GLY A 534 -45.43 -12.61 -36.41
N GLY A 535 -44.95 -13.81 -36.15
CA GLY A 535 -45.56 -15.08 -36.10
C GLY A 535 -44.67 -16.09 -36.82
N GLY A 536 -44.46 -17.25 -36.20
CA GLY A 536 -44.24 -18.55 -36.82
C GLY A 536 -42.81 -18.89 -37.20
N GLY A 537 -42.19 -19.95 -36.78
CA GLY A 537 -42.62 -21.28 -36.59
C GLY A 537 -41.57 -22.24 -37.13
N GLY A 538 -41.30 -23.30 -36.38
CA GLY A 538 -40.88 -24.60 -36.90
C GLY A 538 -39.37 -24.80 -37.01
N GLY A 539 -38.76 -25.60 -36.22
CA GLY A 539 -38.84 -27.03 -36.13
C GLY A 539 -37.60 -27.69 -36.69
N GLY A 540 -36.90 -28.45 -35.87
CA GLY A 540 -36.62 -29.79 -36.24
C GLY A 540 -35.16 -30.26 -36.14
N ALA A 541 -34.95 -31.06 -35.06
CA ALA A 541 -34.17 -32.29 -35.07
C ALA A 541 -32.63 -32.29 -35.21
N ASN A 542 -32.03 -32.69 -34.12
CA ASN A 542 -30.84 -33.56 -34.03
C ASN A 542 -31.13 -34.92 -34.70
N PRO A 543 -30.21 -35.83 -35.15
CA PRO A 543 -29.20 -36.43 -34.29
C PRO A 543 -27.89 -36.92 -34.96
N GLY A 544 -26.98 -37.42 -34.07
CA GLY A 544 -26.08 -38.56 -34.36
C GLY A 544 -24.65 -38.17 -34.67
N ALA A 545 -23.71 -38.44 -33.86
CA ALA A 545 -23.07 -39.65 -33.34
C ALA A 545 -21.85 -40.11 -34.12
N ALA A 546 -20.79 -40.39 -33.38
CA ALA A 546 -19.63 -41.28 -33.59
C ALA A 546 -18.50 -40.73 -34.49
N GLY A 547 -17.24 -40.64 -34.06
CA GLY A 547 -16.38 -41.66 -33.54
C GLY A 547 -15.00 -41.50 -34.14
N GLY A 548 -14.00 -41.60 -33.34
CA GLY A 548 -12.76 -42.33 -33.55
C GLY A 548 -11.60 -41.64 -34.28
N ASN A 549 -10.63 -41.25 -33.64
CA ASN A 549 -9.29 -41.82 -33.40
C ASN A 549 -8.47 -40.87 -32.53
#